data_ca3bbf4a3b0392de2cd642750cb81cce
#
_entry.id   ca3bbf4a3b0392de2cd642750cb81cce
#
_cell.length_a   1.000
_cell.length_b   1.000
_cell.length_c   1.000
_cell.angle_alpha   90.00
_cell.angle_beta   90.00
_cell.angle_gamma   90.00
#
_symmetry.space_group_name_H-M   'P 1'
#
loop_
_entity.id
_entity.type
_entity.pdbx_description
1 polymer ?
#
loop_
_entity_poly.entity_id
_entity_poly.type
_entity_poly.pdbx_seq_one_letter_code
_entity_poly.pdbx_strand_id
1 'polypeptide(L)'
;MSFQIISTNEHVIEAPDVWTARMSKAQWGDRIPHIRTKDDGTEVWMIDGAEVPLVGSGSAAACMPDRSDEPTKWRDLPSVVTNVTERAASMEAQGVGYAVLYPSVAGIGGEMFGRIEDPDLELACVQAYNDWLIDEWGANPKFIPQCILPLSSFEAMRSELIRSVGKGHRGVILPGIPDQVRKGAPHINDAGYDAVWKACEELGVPVCFHSGIVPSMELTPYSGYAPAVAAAFRAIARPVTGAAMLSNFVISKVFERFPGLKVVFAESAMGLTSFTIEGGDYGFGMWRLDERYGYKSKPSDLFRSNCFVVGWYDRVNLKQVAEHLGPDSLLWTTKFPLGTSSWPDVQKQVESSFAEISESDRARVLWSNAAQLYKIN
;
A
#
# COMPACT_ATOMS: atom_id res chain seq x y z
N MET A 1 16.70 22.88 9.75
CA MET A 1 16.41 21.80 10.74
C MET A 1 16.15 20.55 9.94
N SER A 2 16.62 19.37 10.37
CA SER A 2 16.28 18.11 9.73
C SER A 2 15.00 17.57 10.35
N PHE A 3 14.02 17.20 9.52
CA PHE A 3 12.78 16.58 9.97
C PHE A 3 12.99 15.08 10.16
N GLN A 4 12.42 14.52 11.22
CA GLN A 4 12.32 13.08 11.38
C GLN A 4 11.03 12.58 10.75
N ILE A 5 11.09 11.47 10.02
CA ILE A 5 10.00 10.99 9.17
C ILE A 5 9.81 9.50 9.40
N ILE A 6 8.56 9.06 9.51
CA ILE A 6 8.14 7.69 9.27
C ILE A 6 7.49 7.68 7.89
N SER A 7 8.15 7.05 6.93
CA SER A 7 7.63 6.91 5.57
C SER A 7 6.64 5.75 5.51
N THR A 8 5.36 6.05 5.22
CA THR A 8 4.27 5.08 5.42
C THR A 8 3.83 4.35 4.15
N ASN A 9 4.56 4.51 3.05
CA ASN A 9 4.33 3.78 1.80
C ASN A 9 5.63 3.71 1.00
N GLU A 10 6.46 2.72 1.29
CA GLU A 10 7.66 2.40 0.52
C GLU A 10 7.59 0.98 -0.03
N HIS A 11 8.22 0.76 -1.18
CA HIS A 11 8.16 -0.54 -1.83
C HIS A 11 9.46 -1.32 -1.67
N VAL A 12 9.33 -2.63 -1.49
CA VAL A 12 10.43 -3.58 -1.65
C VAL A 12 10.40 -4.14 -3.08
N ILE A 13 11.56 -4.50 -3.60
CA ILE A 13 11.65 -5.34 -4.81
C ILE A 13 12.08 -6.73 -4.34
N GLU A 14 11.24 -7.71 -4.61
CA GLU A 14 11.41 -9.07 -4.14
C GLU A 14 12.64 -9.73 -4.79
N ALA A 15 13.49 -10.34 -3.96
CA ALA A 15 14.71 -11.00 -4.42
C ALA A 15 14.39 -12.24 -5.28
N PRO A 16 15.25 -12.61 -6.25
CA PRO A 16 15.00 -13.70 -7.20
C PRO A 16 14.69 -15.04 -6.56
N ASP A 17 15.16 -15.27 -5.35
CA ASP A 17 15.04 -16.51 -4.60
C ASP A 17 13.92 -16.55 -3.56
N VAL A 18 13.14 -15.48 -3.41
CA VAL A 18 12.05 -15.38 -2.40
C VAL A 18 11.21 -16.66 -2.37
N TRP A 19 10.69 -17.07 -3.52
CA TRP A 19 9.81 -18.23 -3.64
C TRP A 19 10.56 -19.53 -3.89
N THR A 20 11.60 -19.52 -4.72
CA THR A 20 12.36 -20.72 -5.06
C THR A 20 13.12 -21.30 -3.87
N ALA A 21 13.51 -20.49 -2.89
CA ALA A 21 14.14 -20.94 -1.66
C ALA A 21 13.14 -21.44 -0.60
N ARG A 22 11.85 -21.03 -0.69
CA ARG A 22 10.85 -21.29 0.36
C ARG A 22 9.74 -22.27 -0.04
N MET A 23 9.55 -22.51 -1.34
CA MET A 23 8.51 -23.40 -1.84
C MET A 23 9.08 -24.74 -2.32
N SER A 24 8.30 -25.81 -2.16
CA SER A 24 8.71 -27.17 -2.57
C SER A 24 8.72 -27.34 -4.09
N LYS A 25 9.90 -27.50 -4.69
CA LYS A 25 10.02 -27.80 -6.12
C LYS A 25 9.35 -29.12 -6.52
N ALA A 26 9.35 -30.09 -5.62
CA ALA A 26 8.71 -31.40 -5.88
C ALA A 26 7.17 -31.26 -5.98
N GLN A 27 6.58 -30.30 -5.27
CA GLN A 27 5.14 -30.06 -5.26
C GLN A 27 4.71 -29.12 -6.38
N TRP A 28 5.43 -28.02 -6.60
CA TRP A 28 4.98 -26.91 -7.43
C TRP A 28 5.70 -26.79 -8.78
N GLY A 29 6.89 -27.39 -8.92
CA GLY A 29 7.65 -27.36 -10.17
C GLY A 29 7.90 -25.96 -10.68
N ASP A 30 7.59 -25.73 -11.96
CA ASP A 30 7.76 -24.43 -12.63
C ASP A 30 6.62 -23.42 -12.33
N ARG A 31 5.63 -23.80 -11.52
CA ARG A 31 4.60 -22.90 -11.01
C ARG A 31 5.11 -21.99 -9.88
N ILE A 32 6.27 -22.33 -9.27
CA ILE A 32 6.92 -21.45 -8.30
C ILE A 32 7.28 -20.13 -8.98
N PRO A 33 6.95 -18.97 -8.40
CA PRO A 33 7.39 -17.69 -8.95
C PRO A 33 8.92 -17.64 -9.11
N HIS A 34 9.38 -17.33 -10.32
CA HIS A 34 10.80 -17.31 -10.67
C HIS A 34 11.08 -16.31 -11.80
N ILE A 35 12.33 -15.87 -11.91
CA ILE A 35 12.79 -15.01 -13.00
C ILE A 35 13.14 -15.87 -14.22
N ARG A 36 12.67 -15.41 -15.39
CA ARG A 36 13.01 -15.95 -16.70
C ARG A 36 13.68 -14.88 -17.55
N THR A 37 14.78 -15.21 -18.21
CA THR A 37 15.40 -14.37 -19.23
C THR A 37 14.73 -14.60 -20.58
N LYS A 38 14.33 -13.53 -21.26
CA LYS A 38 13.73 -13.53 -22.60
C LYS A 38 14.81 -13.55 -23.68
N ASP A 39 14.41 -13.80 -24.94
CA ASP A 39 15.34 -13.86 -26.08
C ASP A 39 16.08 -12.54 -26.34
N ASP A 40 15.46 -11.40 -25.99
CA ASP A 40 16.06 -10.08 -26.07
C ASP A 40 17.00 -9.76 -24.88
N GLY A 41 17.16 -10.70 -23.96
CA GLY A 41 18.00 -10.59 -22.77
C GLY A 41 17.36 -9.82 -21.61
N THR A 42 16.11 -9.38 -21.71
CA THR A 42 15.35 -8.82 -20.59
C THR A 42 14.89 -9.92 -19.64
N GLU A 43 14.68 -9.59 -18.38
CA GLU A 43 14.23 -10.51 -17.33
C GLU A 43 12.80 -10.16 -16.90
N VAL A 44 12.00 -11.19 -16.70
CA VAL A 44 10.61 -11.09 -16.23
C VAL A 44 10.34 -12.14 -15.17
N TRP A 45 9.43 -11.84 -14.26
CA TRP A 45 8.88 -12.86 -13.36
C TRP A 45 7.87 -13.73 -14.09
N MET A 46 7.90 -15.01 -13.79
CA MET A 46 6.86 -15.96 -14.13
C MET A 46 6.07 -16.30 -12.88
N ILE A 47 4.76 -16.00 -12.87
CA ILE A 47 3.86 -16.30 -11.75
C ILE A 47 2.68 -17.11 -12.32
N ASP A 48 2.64 -18.40 -12.00
CA ASP A 48 1.61 -19.35 -12.49
C ASP A 48 1.34 -19.21 -14.01
N GLY A 49 2.43 -19.11 -14.79
CA GLY A 49 2.38 -18.98 -16.26
C GLY A 49 2.21 -17.55 -16.79
N ALA A 50 1.92 -16.57 -15.93
CA ALA A 50 1.83 -15.16 -16.33
C ALA A 50 3.19 -14.46 -16.28
N GLU A 51 3.51 -13.63 -17.27
CA GLU A 51 4.67 -12.73 -17.24
C GLU A 51 4.35 -11.47 -16.45
N VAL A 52 5.25 -11.11 -15.52
CA VAL A 52 5.17 -9.87 -14.74
C VAL A 52 6.49 -9.11 -14.90
N PRO A 53 6.48 -7.78 -15.04
CA PRO A 53 7.70 -6.98 -15.10
C PRO A 53 8.66 -7.29 -13.95
N LEU A 54 9.96 -7.11 -14.16
CA LEU A 54 10.99 -7.42 -13.16
C LEU A 54 10.75 -6.71 -11.81
N VAL A 55 10.30 -5.48 -11.86
CA VAL A 55 9.96 -4.68 -10.67
C VAL A 55 8.48 -4.80 -10.27
N GLY A 56 7.74 -5.72 -10.86
CA GLY A 56 6.31 -5.94 -10.57
C GLY A 56 5.45 -4.72 -10.85
N SER A 57 4.52 -4.46 -9.95
CA SER A 57 3.68 -3.26 -9.95
C SER A 57 4.34 -2.06 -9.23
N GLY A 58 5.53 -2.28 -8.63
CA GLY A 58 6.37 -1.24 -8.04
C GLY A 58 7.22 -0.51 -9.09
N SER A 59 8.35 0.00 -8.65
CA SER A 59 9.30 0.71 -9.51
C SER A 59 10.65 0.82 -8.81
N ALA A 60 11.73 0.97 -9.58
CA ALA A 60 13.05 1.36 -9.09
C ALA A 60 13.52 2.69 -9.71
N ALA A 61 12.65 3.37 -10.42
CA ALA A 61 12.95 4.53 -11.26
C ALA A 61 13.49 5.74 -10.48
N ALA A 62 13.21 5.88 -9.19
CA ALA A 62 13.83 6.95 -8.36
C ALA A 62 15.35 6.90 -8.34
N CYS A 63 15.93 5.71 -8.50
CA CYS A 63 17.37 5.47 -8.47
C CYS A 63 18.00 5.40 -9.87
N MET A 64 17.22 5.58 -10.93
CA MET A 64 17.71 5.60 -12.31
C MET A 64 18.08 7.01 -12.75
N PRO A 65 19.02 7.16 -13.71
CA PRO A 65 19.37 8.47 -14.27
C PRO A 65 18.17 9.20 -14.88
N ASP A 66 17.30 8.48 -15.59
CA ASP A 66 16.00 8.95 -16.02
C ASP A 66 14.92 8.24 -15.18
N ARG A 67 14.12 9.02 -14.45
CA ARG A 67 13.07 8.52 -13.56
C ARG A 67 11.85 7.91 -14.28
N SER A 68 11.85 7.88 -15.61
CA SER A 68 10.89 7.14 -16.42
C SER A 68 11.38 5.76 -16.85
N ASP A 69 12.66 5.46 -16.60
CA ASP A 69 13.29 4.19 -16.94
C ASP A 69 13.17 3.17 -15.80
N GLU A 70 13.11 1.90 -16.17
CA GLU A 70 13.13 0.77 -15.23
C GLU A 70 14.24 -0.21 -15.60
N PRO A 71 14.94 -0.80 -14.62
CA PRO A 71 15.89 -1.87 -14.88
C PRO A 71 15.21 -3.09 -15.51
N THR A 72 15.84 -3.63 -16.55
CA THR A 72 15.33 -4.81 -17.27
C THR A 72 16.04 -6.11 -16.88
N LYS A 73 17.07 -6.02 -16.01
CA LYS A 73 17.80 -7.17 -15.46
C LYS A 73 18.02 -6.96 -13.97
N TRP A 74 17.92 -8.02 -13.20
CA TRP A 74 18.12 -7.98 -11.75
C TRP A 74 19.47 -7.35 -11.35
N ARG A 75 20.52 -7.73 -12.07
CA ARG A 75 21.89 -7.19 -11.80
C ARG A 75 22.04 -5.68 -12.00
N ASP A 76 21.12 -5.07 -12.74
CA ASP A 76 21.14 -3.64 -13.05
C ASP A 76 20.31 -2.82 -12.03
N LEU A 77 19.65 -3.50 -11.08
CA LEU A 77 18.98 -2.84 -9.96
C LEU A 77 20.01 -2.20 -9.02
N PRO A 78 19.85 -0.90 -8.68
CA PRO A 78 20.70 -0.27 -7.69
C PRO A 78 20.61 -0.97 -6.33
N SER A 79 21.76 -1.21 -5.69
CA SER A 79 21.81 -1.98 -4.43
C SER A 79 21.00 -1.34 -3.29
N VAL A 80 20.84 -0.02 -3.27
CA VAL A 80 20.00 0.69 -2.31
C VAL A 80 18.53 0.26 -2.37
N VAL A 81 18.07 -0.33 -3.48
CA VAL A 81 16.69 -0.82 -3.64
C VAL A 81 16.53 -2.21 -3.06
N THR A 82 17.57 -3.05 -3.13
CA THR A 82 17.52 -4.49 -2.82
C THR A 82 18.27 -4.87 -1.55
N ASN A 83 19.17 -4.02 -1.06
CA ASN A 83 20.01 -4.28 0.12
C ASN A 83 19.50 -3.53 1.35
N VAL A 84 19.11 -4.28 2.38
CA VAL A 84 18.53 -3.76 3.64
C VAL A 84 19.45 -2.76 4.33
N THR A 85 20.77 -3.04 4.38
CA THR A 85 21.75 -2.19 5.08
C THR A 85 21.96 -0.87 4.34
N GLU A 86 22.13 -0.92 3.02
CA GLU A 86 22.34 0.28 2.21
C GLU A 86 21.07 1.14 2.20
N ARG A 87 19.89 0.52 2.13
CA ARG A 87 18.62 1.25 2.21
C ARG A 87 18.45 1.93 3.56
N ALA A 88 18.74 1.25 4.67
CA ALA A 88 18.67 1.84 6.00
C ALA A 88 19.63 3.05 6.15
N ALA A 89 20.84 2.96 5.61
CA ALA A 89 21.80 4.06 5.61
C ALA A 89 21.31 5.25 4.74
N SER A 90 20.74 4.96 3.56
CA SER A 90 20.16 5.98 2.69
C SER A 90 18.97 6.69 3.34
N MET A 91 18.08 5.95 4.03
CA MET A 91 16.98 6.52 4.79
C MET A 91 17.48 7.48 5.86
N GLU A 92 18.48 7.06 6.65
CA GLU A 92 19.07 7.90 7.70
C GLU A 92 19.65 9.20 7.15
N ALA A 93 20.37 9.13 6.03
CA ALA A 93 20.91 10.31 5.35
C ALA A 93 19.82 11.30 4.90
N GLN A 94 18.60 10.84 4.69
CA GLN A 94 17.41 11.63 4.30
C GLN A 94 16.52 12.03 5.48
N GLY A 95 16.85 11.66 6.73
CA GLY A 95 16.03 11.92 7.91
C GLY A 95 14.81 10.99 8.04
N VAL A 96 14.81 9.87 7.32
CA VAL A 96 13.76 8.85 7.42
C VAL A 96 14.17 7.84 8.48
N GLY A 97 13.43 7.81 9.60
CA GLY A 97 13.70 6.91 10.71
C GLY A 97 13.16 5.50 10.50
N TYR A 98 11.95 5.40 9.91
CA TYR A 98 11.26 4.14 9.66
C TYR A 98 10.57 4.15 8.30
N ALA A 99 10.40 2.96 7.71
CA ALA A 99 9.67 2.76 6.45
C ALA A 99 8.68 1.60 6.56
N VAL A 100 7.41 1.88 6.23
CA VAL A 100 6.35 0.86 6.11
C VAL A 100 6.41 0.28 4.70
N LEU A 101 6.54 -1.04 4.61
CA LEU A 101 6.88 -1.73 3.37
C LEU A 101 5.67 -2.32 2.65
N TYR A 102 5.61 -2.06 1.34
CA TYR A 102 4.63 -2.61 0.40
C TYR A 102 5.33 -3.52 -0.62
N PRO A 103 4.65 -4.56 -1.12
CA PRO A 103 5.18 -5.44 -2.15
C PRO A 103 5.26 -4.75 -3.53
N SER A 104 5.96 -5.37 -4.45
CA SER A 104 6.03 -4.98 -5.86
C SER A 104 5.67 -6.14 -6.80
N VAL A 105 6.39 -7.25 -6.74
CA VAL A 105 6.18 -8.42 -7.61
C VAL A 105 4.89 -9.17 -7.23
N ALA A 106 4.60 -9.28 -5.94
CA ALA A 106 3.33 -9.83 -5.47
C ALA A 106 2.10 -8.98 -5.87
N GLY A 107 2.35 -7.78 -6.44
CA GLY A 107 1.37 -6.72 -6.65
C GLY A 107 1.27 -5.82 -5.42
N ILE A 108 1.04 -4.52 -5.63
CA ILE A 108 1.01 -3.52 -4.55
C ILE A 108 -0.08 -3.74 -3.48
N GLY A 109 -1.05 -4.63 -3.76
CA GLY A 109 -2.07 -5.10 -2.83
C GLY A 109 -2.09 -6.62 -2.68
N GLY A 110 -1.07 -7.34 -3.21
CA GLY A 110 -1.07 -8.80 -3.28
C GLY A 110 -1.89 -9.37 -4.45
N GLU A 111 -2.37 -8.50 -5.35
CA GLU A 111 -3.31 -8.86 -6.42
C GLU A 111 -2.75 -9.86 -7.42
N MET A 112 -1.43 -9.96 -7.59
CA MET A 112 -0.83 -10.93 -8.50
C MET A 112 -1.06 -12.36 -8.02
N PHE A 113 -0.95 -12.60 -6.72
CA PHE A 113 -1.25 -13.91 -6.15
C PHE A 113 -2.76 -14.15 -6.01
N GLY A 114 -3.53 -13.11 -5.72
CA GLY A 114 -4.99 -13.21 -5.70
C GLY A 114 -5.62 -13.69 -7.02
N ARG A 115 -4.90 -13.60 -8.15
CA ARG A 115 -5.33 -14.12 -9.46
C ARG A 115 -5.03 -15.60 -9.67
N ILE A 116 -4.20 -16.22 -8.83
CA ILE A 116 -3.90 -17.67 -8.91
C ILE A 116 -5.17 -18.44 -8.56
N GLU A 117 -5.65 -19.26 -9.49
CA GLU A 117 -6.91 -20.02 -9.30
C GLU A 117 -6.77 -21.12 -8.23
N ASP A 118 -5.60 -21.78 -8.17
CA ASP A 118 -5.30 -22.82 -7.20
C ASP A 118 -5.07 -22.23 -5.79
N PRO A 119 -5.97 -22.49 -4.81
CA PRO A 119 -5.90 -21.86 -3.50
C PRO A 119 -4.67 -22.30 -2.67
N ASP A 120 -4.17 -23.51 -2.91
CA ASP A 120 -2.99 -24.02 -2.19
C ASP A 120 -1.71 -23.36 -2.71
N LEU A 121 -1.62 -23.14 -4.02
CA LEU A 121 -0.51 -22.39 -4.62
C LEU A 121 -0.54 -20.92 -4.21
N GLU A 122 -1.72 -20.29 -4.26
CA GLU A 122 -1.90 -18.91 -3.79
C GLU A 122 -1.38 -18.76 -2.36
N LEU A 123 -1.84 -19.62 -1.45
CA LEU A 123 -1.43 -19.58 -0.05
C LEU A 123 0.08 -19.80 0.11
N ALA A 124 0.65 -20.76 -0.62
CA ALA A 124 2.09 -21.01 -0.57
C ALA A 124 2.91 -19.81 -1.05
N CYS A 125 2.49 -19.13 -2.13
CA CYS A 125 3.13 -17.91 -2.64
C CYS A 125 3.04 -16.76 -1.63
N VAL A 126 1.88 -16.56 -1.03
CA VAL A 126 1.64 -15.54 0.01
C VAL A 126 2.52 -15.79 1.24
N GLN A 127 2.55 -17.02 1.73
CA GLN A 127 3.36 -17.39 2.90
C GLN A 127 4.86 -17.22 2.64
N ALA A 128 5.34 -17.61 1.47
CA ALA A 128 6.75 -17.44 1.10
C ALA A 128 7.16 -15.95 1.06
N TYR A 129 6.29 -15.08 0.53
CA TYR A 129 6.52 -13.62 0.55
C TYR A 129 6.52 -13.07 1.99
N ASN A 130 5.50 -13.38 2.77
CA ASN A 130 5.39 -12.88 4.15
C ASN A 130 6.57 -13.33 5.02
N ASP A 131 7.00 -14.58 4.86
CA ASP A 131 8.16 -15.12 5.59
C ASP A 131 9.47 -14.46 5.14
N TRP A 132 9.67 -14.27 3.83
CA TRP A 132 10.81 -13.53 3.34
C TRP A 132 10.87 -12.10 3.87
N LEU A 133 9.76 -11.39 3.84
CA LEU A 133 9.71 -9.98 4.25
C LEU A 133 10.09 -9.81 5.73
N ILE A 134 9.62 -10.71 6.60
CA ILE A 134 9.95 -10.62 8.03
C ILE A 134 11.38 -11.09 8.30
N ASP A 135 11.86 -12.13 7.63
CA ASP A 135 13.20 -12.70 7.83
C ASP A 135 14.30 -11.73 7.36
N GLU A 136 14.11 -11.10 6.19
CA GLU A 136 15.12 -10.27 5.55
C GLU A 136 15.00 -8.79 5.99
N TRP A 137 13.84 -8.21 5.80
CA TRP A 137 13.63 -6.79 6.05
C TRP A 137 13.22 -6.50 7.49
N GLY A 138 12.34 -7.32 8.06
CA GLY A 138 11.87 -7.18 9.43
C GLY A 138 12.95 -7.41 10.48
N ALA A 139 14.06 -8.05 10.13
CA ALA A 139 15.24 -8.19 10.99
C ALA A 139 15.90 -6.84 11.33
N ASN A 140 15.74 -5.83 10.47
CA ASN A 140 16.17 -4.46 10.77
C ASN A 140 14.97 -3.64 11.29
N PRO A 141 15.00 -3.12 12.54
CA PRO A 141 13.86 -2.45 13.18
C PRO A 141 13.41 -1.15 12.48
N LYS A 142 14.20 -0.60 11.55
CA LYS A 142 13.82 0.56 10.73
C LYS A 142 12.73 0.23 9.70
N PHE A 143 12.55 -1.05 9.36
CA PHE A 143 11.54 -1.48 8.42
C PHE A 143 10.33 -2.08 9.13
N ILE A 144 9.16 -1.69 8.68
CA ILE A 144 7.87 -2.11 9.22
C ILE A 144 7.20 -3.00 8.18
N PRO A 145 7.33 -4.34 8.31
CA PRO A 145 6.75 -5.27 7.37
C PRO A 145 5.23 -5.33 7.52
N GLN A 146 4.53 -5.38 6.39
CA GLN A 146 3.11 -5.65 6.30
C GLN A 146 2.88 -6.97 5.57
N CYS A 147 1.96 -7.80 6.03
CA CYS A 147 1.64 -9.04 5.34
C CYS A 147 0.58 -8.82 4.25
N ILE A 148 0.67 -9.59 3.18
CA ILE A 148 -0.40 -9.79 2.21
C ILE A 148 -1.24 -11.01 2.60
N LEU A 149 -2.49 -11.05 2.15
CA LEU A 149 -3.40 -12.15 2.47
C LEU A 149 -3.89 -12.85 1.20
N PRO A 150 -4.14 -14.18 1.24
CA PRO A 150 -4.75 -14.89 0.12
C PRO A 150 -6.22 -14.48 -0.05
N LEU A 151 -6.72 -14.46 -1.27
CA LEU A 151 -8.12 -14.11 -1.60
C LEU A 151 -9.04 -15.33 -1.78
N SER A 152 -8.48 -16.54 -1.70
CA SER A 152 -9.23 -17.78 -1.98
C SER A 152 -10.30 -18.10 -0.96
N SER A 153 -10.12 -17.74 0.32
CA SER A 153 -11.14 -17.90 1.34
C SER A 153 -10.92 -17.00 2.56
N PHE A 154 -11.98 -16.65 3.27
CA PHE A 154 -11.93 -15.88 4.51
C PHE A 154 -11.15 -16.59 5.64
N GLU A 155 -11.24 -17.92 5.68
CA GLU A 155 -10.51 -18.71 6.68
C GLU A 155 -8.99 -18.67 6.41
N ALA A 156 -8.58 -18.81 5.15
CA ALA A 156 -7.17 -18.68 4.76
C ALA A 156 -6.64 -17.26 5.05
N MET A 157 -7.43 -16.21 4.72
CA MET A 157 -7.10 -14.83 5.06
C MET A 157 -6.85 -14.66 6.56
N ARG A 158 -7.82 -15.09 7.38
CA ARG A 158 -7.76 -14.93 8.83
C ARG A 158 -6.59 -15.71 9.43
N SER A 159 -6.39 -16.95 9.00
CA SER A 159 -5.32 -17.81 9.50
C SER A 159 -3.93 -17.24 9.16
N GLU A 160 -3.75 -16.76 7.92
CA GLU A 160 -2.49 -16.15 7.49
C GLU A 160 -2.24 -14.80 8.18
N LEU A 161 -3.27 -13.99 8.40
CA LEU A 161 -3.19 -12.76 9.19
C LEU A 161 -2.63 -13.05 10.59
N ILE A 162 -3.25 -13.98 11.32
CA ILE A 162 -2.83 -14.33 12.68
C ILE A 162 -1.40 -14.87 12.70
N ARG A 163 -1.06 -15.76 11.74
CA ARG A 163 0.28 -16.32 11.58
C ARG A 163 1.33 -15.22 11.35
N SER A 164 1.08 -14.32 10.42
CA SER A 164 2.03 -13.28 10.01
C SER A 164 2.23 -12.22 11.10
N VAL A 165 1.14 -11.76 11.74
CA VAL A 165 1.24 -10.82 12.86
C VAL A 165 1.96 -11.46 14.04
N GLY A 166 1.73 -12.75 14.30
CA GLY A 166 2.47 -13.52 15.31
C GLY A 166 3.98 -13.61 15.03
N LYS A 167 4.42 -13.49 13.78
CA LYS A 167 5.82 -13.40 13.37
C LYS A 167 6.41 -11.99 13.42
N GLY A 168 5.59 -10.95 13.60
CA GLY A 168 6.07 -9.57 13.73
C GLY A 168 5.61 -8.58 12.65
N HIS A 169 4.75 -8.98 11.72
CA HIS A 169 4.13 -8.04 10.80
C HIS A 169 3.24 -7.04 11.56
N ARG A 170 3.27 -5.76 11.16
CA ARG A 170 2.58 -4.67 11.85
C ARG A 170 1.46 -4.02 11.05
N GLY A 171 1.09 -4.59 9.93
CA GLY A 171 -0.01 -4.16 9.08
C GLY A 171 -0.40 -5.26 8.10
N VAL A 172 -1.53 -5.07 7.45
CA VAL A 172 -2.11 -6.01 6.48
C VAL A 172 -2.39 -5.28 5.20
N ILE A 173 -2.02 -5.85 4.07
CA ILE A 173 -2.30 -5.30 2.75
C ILE A 173 -3.34 -6.18 2.06
N LEU A 174 -4.37 -5.55 1.52
CA LEU A 174 -5.41 -6.19 0.71
C LEU A 174 -5.72 -5.34 -0.53
N PRO A 175 -6.15 -5.94 -1.63
CA PRO A 175 -6.77 -5.20 -2.71
C PRO A 175 -8.13 -4.65 -2.26
N GLY A 176 -8.38 -3.37 -2.51
CA GLY A 176 -9.63 -2.71 -2.09
C GLY A 176 -10.87 -3.15 -2.87
N ILE A 177 -10.70 -3.88 -3.97
CA ILE A 177 -11.77 -4.42 -4.83
C ILE A 177 -11.40 -5.87 -5.19
N PRO A 178 -11.51 -6.79 -4.22
CA PRO A 178 -11.09 -8.19 -4.40
C PRO A 178 -11.88 -8.92 -5.47
N ASP A 179 -13.16 -8.60 -5.66
CA ASP A 179 -14.05 -9.14 -6.69
C ASP A 179 -13.60 -8.81 -8.12
N GLN A 180 -12.79 -7.78 -8.32
CA GLN A 180 -12.18 -7.47 -9.61
C GLN A 180 -10.78 -8.10 -9.79
N VAL A 181 -10.17 -8.54 -8.71
CA VAL A 181 -8.88 -9.24 -8.74
C VAL A 181 -9.07 -10.73 -8.98
N ARG A 182 -10.01 -11.35 -8.27
CA ARG A 182 -10.28 -12.78 -8.33
C ARG A 182 -11.74 -13.03 -8.70
N LYS A 183 -11.95 -13.82 -9.76
CA LYS A 183 -13.30 -14.23 -10.16
C LYS A 183 -13.99 -14.99 -9.03
N GLY A 184 -15.16 -14.52 -8.65
CA GLY A 184 -15.97 -15.12 -7.58
C GLY A 184 -15.58 -14.73 -6.16
N ALA A 185 -14.53 -13.89 -5.98
CA ALA A 185 -14.28 -13.29 -4.68
C ALA A 185 -15.43 -12.35 -4.32
N PRO A 186 -15.88 -12.34 -3.06
CA PRO A 186 -16.92 -11.42 -2.59
C PRO A 186 -16.44 -9.96 -2.63
N HIS A 187 -17.39 -9.04 -2.80
CA HIS A 187 -17.12 -7.61 -2.64
C HIS A 187 -16.59 -7.31 -1.25
N ILE A 188 -15.69 -6.32 -1.11
CA ILE A 188 -15.01 -5.97 0.16
C ILE A 188 -15.97 -5.69 1.32
N ASN A 189 -17.21 -5.30 1.04
CA ASN A 189 -18.26 -5.05 2.04
C ASN A 189 -19.08 -6.29 2.38
N ASP A 190 -18.76 -7.47 1.84
CA ASP A 190 -19.44 -8.72 2.21
C ASP A 190 -19.16 -9.07 3.67
N ALA A 191 -20.19 -9.59 4.37
CA ALA A 191 -20.08 -9.94 5.77
C ALA A 191 -19.07 -11.06 6.07
N GLY A 192 -18.65 -11.83 5.08
CA GLY A 192 -17.58 -12.82 5.22
C GLY A 192 -16.23 -12.21 5.64
N TYR A 193 -15.98 -10.95 5.30
CA TYR A 193 -14.79 -10.24 5.77
C TYR A 193 -14.82 -9.87 7.25
N ASP A 194 -15.97 -9.95 7.93
CA ASP A 194 -16.10 -9.54 9.33
C ASP A 194 -15.13 -10.30 10.27
N ALA A 195 -14.86 -11.58 9.96
CA ALA A 195 -13.86 -12.35 10.72
C ALA A 195 -12.43 -11.83 10.56
N VAL A 196 -12.10 -11.25 9.40
CA VAL A 196 -10.81 -10.62 9.12
C VAL A 196 -10.73 -9.26 9.80
N TRP A 197 -11.78 -8.43 9.68
CA TRP A 197 -11.86 -7.13 10.34
C TRP A 197 -11.75 -7.24 11.86
N LYS A 198 -12.47 -8.21 12.44
CA LYS A 198 -12.38 -8.50 13.86
C LYS A 198 -10.96 -8.90 14.28
N ALA A 199 -10.30 -9.75 13.53
CA ALA A 199 -8.93 -10.16 13.82
C ALA A 199 -7.94 -8.98 13.73
N CYS A 200 -8.08 -8.09 12.73
CA CYS A 200 -7.26 -6.88 12.63
C CYS A 200 -7.48 -5.96 13.83
N GLU A 201 -8.73 -5.76 14.25
CA GLU A 201 -9.08 -4.96 15.42
C GLU A 201 -8.48 -5.55 16.71
N GLU A 202 -8.65 -6.85 16.96
CA GLU A 202 -8.15 -7.54 18.16
C GLU A 202 -6.61 -7.57 18.21
N LEU A 203 -5.94 -7.74 17.09
CA LEU A 203 -4.48 -7.69 16.99
C LEU A 203 -3.94 -6.25 17.00
N GLY A 204 -4.82 -5.27 16.75
CA GLY A 204 -4.48 -3.85 16.68
C GLY A 204 -3.50 -3.55 15.56
N VAL A 205 -3.73 -4.11 14.37
CA VAL A 205 -2.96 -3.85 13.15
C VAL A 205 -3.84 -3.17 12.10
N PRO A 206 -3.36 -2.15 11.38
CA PRO A 206 -4.12 -1.49 10.34
C PRO A 206 -4.28 -2.37 9.11
N VAL A 207 -5.39 -2.19 8.40
CA VAL A 207 -5.60 -2.69 7.03
C VAL A 207 -5.23 -1.60 6.05
N CYS A 208 -4.35 -1.91 5.11
CA CYS A 208 -3.81 -0.97 4.16
C CYS A 208 -4.29 -1.28 2.74
N PHE A 209 -4.87 -0.29 2.09
CA PHE A 209 -5.24 -0.32 0.68
C PHE A 209 -4.38 0.64 -0.11
N HIS A 210 -3.89 0.17 -1.25
CA HIS A 210 -3.09 1.01 -2.15
C HIS A 210 -3.90 1.31 -3.41
N SER A 211 -3.90 2.56 -3.87
CA SER A 211 -4.54 2.91 -5.15
C SER A 211 -3.78 2.31 -6.33
N GLY A 212 -4.45 2.14 -7.47
CA GLY A 212 -3.86 1.58 -8.68
C GLY A 212 -3.97 0.07 -8.83
N ILE A 213 -4.70 -0.62 -7.93
CA ILE A 213 -4.94 -2.07 -8.02
C ILE A 213 -6.13 -2.41 -8.94
N VAL A 214 -6.90 -1.41 -9.36
CA VAL A 214 -8.17 -1.60 -10.06
C VAL A 214 -8.04 -1.28 -11.55
N PRO A 215 -7.73 -2.28 -12.41
CA PRO A 215 -7.53 -2.04 -13.84
C PRO A 215 -8.75 -1.43 -14.55
N SER A 216 -9.97 -1.78 -14.12
CA SER A 216 -11.21 -1.26 -14.71
C SER A 216 -11.48 0.21 -14.41
N MET A 217 -10.81 0.78 -13.40
CA MET A 217 -10.88 2.20 -13.04
C MET A 217 -9.62 2.96 -13.46
N GLU A 218 -8.61 2.27 -13.94
CA GLU A 218 -7.37 2.88 -14.39
C GLU A 218 -7.55 3.46 -15.79
N LEU A 219 -7.42 4.78 -15.90
CA LEU A 219 -7.41 5.45 -17.20
C LEU A 219 -6.10 5.12 -17.93
N THR A 220 -6.22 4.53 -19.13
CA THR A 220 -5.07 4.22 -19.97
C THR A 220 -4.52 5.50 -20.58
N PRO A 221 -3.22 5.80 -20.44
CA PRO A 221 -2.62 6.95 -21.12
C PRO A 221 -2.65 6.77 -22.64
N TYR A 222 -2.71 7.88 -23.37
CA TYR A 222 -2.64 7.85 -24.83
C TYR A 222 -1.35 7.15 -25.30
N SER A 223 -1.48 6.20 -26.23
CA SER A 223 -0.38 5.34 -26.69
C SER A 223 0.76 6.09 -27.40
N GLY A 224 0.52 7.33 -27.87
CA GLY A 224 1.53 8.19 -28.45
C GLY A 224 2.33 9.03 -27.45
N TYR A 225 2.06 8.93 -26.15
CA TYR A 225 2.85 9.63 -25.15
C TYR A 225 4.25 9.02 -25.01
N ALA A 226 5.26 9.89 -24.87
CA ALA A 226 6.58 9.45 -24.41
C ALA A 226 6.48 8.84 -23.00
N PRO A 227 7.38 7.92 -22.59
CA PRO A 227 7.33 7.22 -21.31
C PRO A 227 7.17 8.16 -20.10
N ALA A 228 7.92 9.26 -20.04
CA ALA A 228 7.83 10.25 -18.98
C ALA A 228 6.45 10.95 -18.92
N VAL A 229 5.83 11.24 -20.09
CA VAL A 229 4.49 11.86 -20.16
C VAL A 229 3.44 10.86 -19.68
N ALA A 230 3.54 9.58 -20.09
CA ALA A 230 2.67 8.53 -19.62
C ALA A 230 2.80 8.29 -18.10
N ALA A 231 4.03 8.37 -17.56
CA ALA A 231 4.27 8.30 -16.11
C ALA A 231 3.63 9.48 -15.35
N ALA A 232 3.77 10.70 -15.88
CA ALA A 232 3.11 11.89 -15.31
C ALA A 232 1.58 11.77 -15.33
N PHE A 233 0.99 11.26 -16.42
CA PHE A 233 -0.44 11.00 -16.52
C PHE A 233 -0.90 10.01 -15.42
N ARG A 234 -0.18 8.91 -15.24
CA ARG A 234 -0.52 7.91 -14.21
C ARG A 234 -0.43 8.48 -12.80
N ALA A 235 0.53 9.36 -12.52
CA ALA A 235 0.65 10.02 -11.22
C ALA A 235 -0.58 10.85 -10.87
N ILE A 236 -1.28 11.40 -11.88
CA ILE A 236 -2.53 12.16 -11.70
C ILE A 236 -3.74 11.22 -11.61
N ALA A 237 -3.81 10.19 -12.46
CA ALA A 237 -5.01 9.38 -12.64
C ALA A 237 -5.16 8.24 -11.61
N ARG A 238 -4.07 7.57 -11.20
CA ARG A 238 -4.11 6.44 -10.26
C ARG A 238 -4.79 6.74 -8.92
N PRO A 239 -4.52 7.87 -8.26
CA PRO A 239 -5.12 8.16 -6.96
C PRO A 239 -6.64 8.20 -6.93
N VAL A 240 -7.30 8.36 -8.09
CA VAL A 240 -8.78 8.36 -8.19
C VAL A 240 -9.40 7.08 -7.63
N THR A 241 -8.74 5.94 -7.79
CA THR A 241 -9.21 4.65 -7.25
C THR A 241 -9.28 4.63 -5.71
N GLY A 242 -8.45 5.43 -5.04
CA GLY A 242 -8.47 5.57 -3.58
C GLY A 242 -9.75 6.19 -3.05
N ALA A 243 -10.33 7.14 -3.79
CA ALA A 243 -11.61 7.76 -3.42
C ALA A 243 -12.75 6.74 -3.41
N ALA A 244 -12.79 5.83 -4.39
CA ALA A 244 -13.79 4.75 -4.45
C ALA A 244 -13.65 3.77 -3.27
N MET A 245 -12.42 3.39 -2.92
CA MET A 245 -12.15 2.53 -1.76
C MET A 245 -12.58 3.20 -0.46
N LEU A 246 -12.22 4.46 -0.25
CA LEU A 246 -12.63 5.24 0.92
C LEU A 246 -14.15 5.32 1.03
N SER A 247 -14.85 5.60 -0.09
CA SER A 247 -16.32 5.65 -0.14
C SER A 247 -16.95 4.34 0.34
N ASN A 248 -16.41 3.19 -0.12
CA ASN A 248 -16.89 1.88 0.31
C ASN A 248 -16.83 1.71 1.83
N PHE A 249 -15.74 2.13 2.46
CA PHE A 249 -15.56 1.93 3.90
C PHE A 249 -16.42 2.86 4.75
N VAL A 250 -16.50 4.14 4.42
CA VAL A 250 -17.26 5.13 5.23
C VAL A 250 -18.78 4.96 5.13
N ILE A 251 -19.27 4.19 4.13
CA ILE A 251 -20.70 3.91 3.93
C ILE A 251 -21.09 2.47 4.31
N SER A 252 -20.15 1.56 4.48
CA SER A 252 -20.45 0.12 4.64
C SER A 252 -20.93 -0.33 6.01
N LYS A 253 -20.95 0.54 7.02
CA LYS A 253 -21.12 0.22 8.45
C LYS A 253 -20.04 -0.70 9.04
N VAL A 254 -18.93 -0.95 8.34
CA VAL A 254 -17.81 -1.76 8.87
C VAL A 254 -17.28 -1.13 10.17
N PHE A 255 -17.07 0.18 10.19
CA PHE A 255 -16.57 0.88 11.39
C PHE A 255 -17.58 0.94 12.53
N GLU A 256 -18.88 0.80 12.25
CA GLU A 256 -19.89 0.68 13.30
C GLU A 256 -19.87 -0.71 13.96
N ARG A 257 -19.50 -1.76 13.19
CA ARG A 257 -19.31 -3.13 13.71
C ARG A 257 -17.95 -3.32 14.38
N PHE A 258 -16.93 -2.66 13.85
CA PHE A 258 -15.53 -2.76 14.31
C PHE A 258 -14.95 -1.36 14.57
N PRO A 259 -15.34 -0.70 15.69
CA PRO A 259 -14.95 0.69 15.96
C PRO A 259 -13.45 0.89 16.21
N GLY A 260 -12.73 -0.16 16.60
CA GLY A 260 -11.28 -0.13 16.77
C GLY A 260 -10.48 -0.39 15.49
N LEU A 261 -11.13 -0.84 14.39
CA LEU A 261 -10.47 -1.10 13.12
C LEU A 261 -9.87 0.18 12.54
N LYS A 262 -8.59 0.12 12.13
CA LYS A 262 -7.88 1.22 11.46
C LYS A 262 -7.61 0.86 10.01
N VAL A 263 -7.85 1.80 9.09
CA VAL A 263 -7.67 1.61 7.65
C VAL A 263 -6.79 2.71 7.09
N VAL A 264 -5.79 2.33 6.31
CA VAL A 264 -4.85 3.24 5.63
C VAL A 264 -5.12 3.21 4.12
N PHE A 265 -5.32 4.36 3.53
CA PHE A 265 -5.46 4.54 2.09
C PHE A 265 -4.18 5.17 1.53
N ALA A 266 -3.30 4.33 0.99
CA ALA A 266 -2.06 4.76 0.37
C ALA A 266 -2.30 5.25 -1.06
N GLU A 267 -1.59 6.29 -1.47
CA GLU A 267 -1.72 6.95 -2.79
C GLU A 267 -3.13 7.47 -3.14
N SER A 268 -3.93 7.85 -2.16
CA SER A 268 -5.34 8.19 -2.37
C SER A 268 -5.61 9.67 -2.66
N ALA A 269 -4.57 10.47 -2.92
CA ALA A 269 -4.60 11.92 -3.13
C ALA A 269 -5.42 12.69 -2.07
N MET A 270 -4.79 13.49 -1.25
CA MET A 270 -5.46 14.20 -0.14
C MET A 270 -6.66 15.05 -0.60
N GLY A 271 -6.56 15.68 -1.77
CA GLY A 271 -7.67 16.48 -2.32
C GLY A 271 -8.93 15.66 -2.62
N LEU A 272 -8.77 14.43 -3.09
CA LEU A 272 -9.90 13.51 -3.31
C LEU A 272 -10.52 13.04 -2.00
N THR A 273 -9.76 12.98 -0.92
CA THR A 273 -10.28 12.66 0.42
C THR A 273 -11.30 13.67 0.87
N SER A 274 -10.98 14.98 0.79
CA SER A 274 -11.93 16.06 1.14
C SER A 274 -13.20 15.96 0.32
N PHE A 275 -13.08 15.83 -1.01
CA PHE A 275 -14.23 15.66 -1.90
C PHE A 275 -15.10 14.45 -1.51
N THR A 276 -14.47 13.30 -1.25
CA THR A 276 -15.17 12.06 -0.92
C THR A 276 -15.94 12.17 0.39
N ILE A 277 -15.31 12.75 1.41
CA ILE A 277 -15.92 12.87 2.75
C ILE A 277 -17.03 13.91 2.77
N GLU A 278 -16.82 15.06 2.12
CA GLU A 278 -17.86 16.10 1.98
C GLU A 278 -19.08 15.57 1.20
N GLY A 279 -18.85 14.89 0.08
CA GLY A 279 -19.92 14.23 -0.68
C GLY A 279 -20.63 13.13 0.11
N GLY A 280 -19.89 12.38 0.93
CA GLY A 280 -20.44 11.37 1.83
C GLY A 280 -21.35 11.98 2.90
N ASP A 281 -20.93 13.06 3.56
CA ASP A 281 -21.74 13.77 4.56
C ASP A 281 -22.98 14.41 3.94
N TYR A 282 -22.86 14.98 2.73
CA TYR A 282 -24.00 15.49 1.98
C TYR A 282 -25.01 14.38 1.68
N GLY A 283 -24.56 13.24 1.17
CA GLY A 283 -25.41 12.08 0.89
C GLY A 283 -26.05 11.51 2.16
N PHE A 284 -25.29 11.45 3.26
CA PHE A 284 -25.81 11.02 4.56
C PHE A 284 -27.02 11.86 5.00
N GLY A 285 -26.92 13.20 4.94
CA GLY A 285 -28.01 14.10 5.28
C GLY A 285 -29.16 14.06 4.26
N MET A 286 -28.85 14.10 2.95
CA MET A 286 -29.84 14.09 1.88
C MET A 286 -30.76 12.87 1.93
N TRP A 287 -30.19 11.71 2.18
CA TRP A 287 -30.92 10.45 2.21
C TRP A 287 -31.39 10.06 3.62
N ARG A 288 -31.09 10.86 4.64
CA ARG A 288 -31.43 10.64 6.06
C ARG A 288 -31.04 9.23 6.50
N LEU A 289 -29.74 8.91 6.32
CA LEU A 289 -29.25 7.53 6.53
C LEU A 289 -29.37 7.10 7.98
N ASP A 290 -29.24 8.01 8.94
CA ASP A 290 -29.47 7.80 10.37
C ASP A 290 -30.92 7.41 10.69
N GLU A 291 -31.87 8.21 10.24
CA GLU A 291 -33.29 8.00 10.55
C GLU A 291 -33.90 6.81 9.79
N ARG A 292 -33.52 6.64 8.52
CA ARG A 292 -34.16 5.65 7.63
C ARG A 292 -33.47 4.30 7.62
N TYR A 293 -32.16 4.26 7.85
CA TYR A 293 -31.33 3.06 7.69
C TYR A 293 -30.49 2.75 8.92
N GLY A 294 -30.63 3.52 10.02
CA GLY A 294 -30.01 3.25 11.30
C GLY A 294 -28.49 3.41 11.32
N TYR A 295 -27.95 4.32 10.50
CA TYR A 295 -26.55 4.71 10.61
C TYR A 295 -26.34 5.54 11.88
N LYS A 296 -25.26 5.28 12.61
CA LYS A 296 -24.94 5.94 13.87
C LYS A 296 -24.02 7.14 13.72
N SER A 297 -23.19 7.11 12.70
CA SER A 297 -22.15 8.12 12.47
C SER A 297 -22.11 8.52 11.01
N LYS A 298 -21.84 9.78 10.73
CA LYS A 298 -21.64 10.27 9.37
C LYS A 298 -20.22 9.98 8.87
N PRO A 299 -19.99 9.97 7.55
CA PRO A 299 -18.70 9.65 6.94
C PRO A 299 -17.50 10.42 7.51
N SER A 300 -17.64 11.73 7.80
CA SER A 300 -16.55 12.52 8.38
C SER A 300 -16.16 12.09 9.79
N ASP A 301 -17.09 11.62 10.61
CA ASP A 301 -16.78 11.13 11.96
C ASP A 301 -16.07 9.77 11.90
N LEU A 302 -16.53 8.89 11.00
CA LEU A 302 -15.89 7.58 10.74
C LEU A 302 -14.48 7.76 10.16
N PHE A 303 -14.31 8.73 9.26
CA PHE A 303 -12.99 9.07 8.72
C PHE A 303 -12.03 9.47 9.84
N ARG A 304 -12.40 10.44 10.68
CA ARG A 304 -11.54 10.91 11.78
C ARG A 304 -11.19 9.83 12.79
N SER A 305 -12.10 8.89 13.02
CA SER A 305 -11.88 7.83 14.02
C SER A 305 -11.10 6.63 13.50
N ASN A 306 -11.24 6.29 12.21
CA ASN A 306 -10.85 4.99 11.70
C ASN A 306 -9.89 5.03 10.51
N CYS A 307 -9.86 6.13 9.74
CA CYS A 307 -9.16 6.18 8.48
C CYS A 307 -7.88 7.01 8.55
N PHE A 308 -6.91 6.62 7.72
CA PHE A 308 -5.69 7.38 7.48
C PHE A 308 -5.46 7.49 5.98
N VAL A 309 -4.98 8.66 5.52
CA VAL A 309 -4.59 8.90 4.12
C VAL A 309 -3.14 9.32 4.03
N VAL A 310 -2.45 8.86 3.00
CA VAL A 310 -1.02 9.07 2.82
C VAL A 310 -0.76 10.08 1.70
N GLY A 311 -0.12 11.19 2.03
CA GLY A 311 0.36 12.20 1.07
C GLY A 311 1.86 12.09 0.80
N TRP A 312 2.34 12.71 -0.30
CA TRP A 312 3.79 12.78 -0.60
C TRP A 312 4.23 14.06 -1.31
N TYR A 313 3.46 14.61 -2.25
CA TYR A 313 3.75 15.88 -2.93
C TYR A 313 2.73 16.97 -2.58
N ASP A 314 1.70 16.61 -1.83
CA ASP A 314 0.60 17.50 -1.49
C ASP A 314 1.12 18.71 -0.71
N ARG A 315 0.64 19.90 -1.10
CA ARG A 315 0.89 21.16 -0.41
C ARG A 315 -0.45 21.84 -0.08
N VAL A 316 -1.17 22.25 -1.12
CA VAL A 316 -2.49 22.90 -0.96
C VAL A 316 -3.49 21.95 -0.32
N ASN A 317 -3.56 20.71 -0.83
CA ASN A 317 -4.49 19.71 -0.33
C ASN A 317 -4.14 19.28 1.11
N LEU A 318 -2.86 19.14 1.46
CA LEU A 318 -2.42 18.82 2.81
C LEU A 318 -2.96 19.83 3.82
N LYS A 319 -2.81 21.14 3.53
CA LYS A 319 -3.35 22.21 4.40
C LYS A 319 -4.87 22.11 4.53
N GLN A 320 -5.58 22.02 3.40
CA GLN A 320 -7.04 21.97 3.40
C GLN A 320 -7.58 20.77 4.18
N VAL A 321 -6.99 19.59 3.99
CA VAL A 321 -7.41 18.37 4.71
C VAL A 321 -7.08 18.47 6.20
N ALA A 322 -5.90 18.99 6.56
CA ALA A 322 -5.55 19.20 7.96
C ALA A 322 -6.49 20.15 8.68
N GLU A 323 -6.89 21.26 8.02
CA GLU A 323 -7.84 22.23 8.57
C GLU A 323 -9.27 21.69 8.66
N HIS A 324 -9.71 20.89 7.70
CA HIS A 324 -11.11 20.44 7.58
C HIS A 324 -11.39 19.12 8.28
N LEU A 325 -10.52 18.13 8.09
CA LEU A 325 -10.68 16.78 8.65
C LEU A 325 -9.81 16.52 9.87
N GLY A 326 -8.84 17.40 10.13
CA GLY A 326 -7.86 17.25 11.22
C GLY A 326 -6.57 16.58 10.78
N PRO A 327 -5.43 16.89 11.44
CA PRO A 327 -4.12 16.34 11.09
C PRO A 327 -3.93 14.89 11.56
N ASP A 328 -4.76 14.39 12.50
CA ASP A 328 -4.56 13.09 13.15
C ASP A 328 -4.81 11.89 12.23
N SER A 329 -5.52 12.11 11.12
CA SER A 329 -5.79 11.11 10.08
C SER A 329 -4.81 11.17 8.89
N LEU A 330 -3.77 12.00 8.97
CA LEU A 330 -2.84 12.23 7.89
C LEU A 330 -1.50 11.53 8.16
N LEU A 331 -0.97 10.89 7.12
CA LEU A 331 0.34 10.26 7.07
C LEU A 331 1.13 10.83 5.89
N TRP A 332 2.45 10.60 5.89
CA TRP A 332 3.31 11.04 4.81
C TRP A 332 4.27 9.94 4.37
N THR A 333 4.77 10.04 3.12
CA THR A 333 5.70 9.07 2.56
C THR A 333 6.70 9.70 1.61
N THR A 334 7.88 9.08 1.50
CA THR A 334 8.85 9.37 0.44
C THR A 334 8.52 8.69 -0.87
N LYS A 335 7.71 7.64 -0.85
CA LYS A 335 7.40 6.75 -1.98
C LYS A 335 8.62 6.08 -2.61
N PHE A 336 9.67 5.85 -1.86
CA PHE A 336 10.85 5.16 -2.38
C PHE A 336 10.54 3.69 -2.69
N PRO A 337 11.01 3.13 -3.81
CA PRO A 337 11.88 3.70 -4.84
C PRO A 337 11.17 4.11 -6.14
N LEU A 338 9.88 4.48 -6.08
CA LEU A 338 9.09 4.83 -7.25
C LEU A 338 9.61 6.10 -7.94
N GLY A 339 9.42 6.23 -9.26
CA GLY A 339 9.85 7.39 -10.05
C GLY A 339 9.31 8.73 -9.54
N THR A 340 8.14 8.73 -8.85
CA THR A 340 7.55 9.92 -8.20
C THR A 340 8.01 10.15 -6.76
N SER A 341 9.00 9.38 -6.28
CA SER A 341 9.59 9.54 -4.93
C SER A 341 10.21 10.91 -4.73
N SER A 342 10.17 11.41 -3.50
CA SER A 342 10.92 12.61 -3.07
C SER A 342 12.43 12.35 -2.90
N TRP A 343 12.87 11.10 -2.89
CA TRP A 343 14.29 10.75 -2.80
C TRP A 343 15.06 11.22 -4.06
N PRO A 344 16.31 11.78 -3.98
CA PRO A 344 17.10 11.97 -2.75
C PRO A 344 16.89 13.32 -2.04
N ASP A 345 15.89 14.11 -2.42
CA ASP A 345 15.64 15.46 -1.90
C ASP A 345 14.49 15.50 -0.86
N VAL A 346 14.41 14.47 0.01
CA VAL A 346 13.28 14.26 0.94
C VAL A 346 13.05 15.48 1.83
N GLN A 347 14.09 16.05 2.43
CA GLN A 347 13.96 17.20 3.34
C GLN A 347 13.43 18.44 2.62
N LYS A 348 13.88 18.69 1.39
CA LYS A 348 13.40 19.80 0.56
C LYS A 348 11.92 19.62 0.19
N GLN A 349 11.51 18.39 -0.12
CA GLN A 349 10.09 18.09 -0.39
C GLN A 349 9.23 18.34 0.85
N VAL A 350 9.68 17.91 2.04
CA VAL A 350 8.98 18.19 3.30
C VAL A 350 8.86 19.69 3.56
N GLU A 351 9.95 20.45 3.42
CA GLU A 351 9.90 21.91 3.56
C GLU A 351 8.84 22.54 2.66
N SER A 352 8.77 22.11 1.40
CA SER A 352 7.79 22.61 0.44
C SER A 352 6.36 22.20 0.78
N SER A 353 6.12 20.92 1.08
CA SER A 353 4.78 20.40 1.35
C SER A 353 4.19 20.97 2.64
N PHE A 354 5.02 21.18 3.67
CA PHE A 354 4.59 21.63 4.99
C PHE A 354 4.82 23.12 5.27
N ALA A 355 5.10 23.93 4.25
CA ALA A 355 5.39 25.36 4.40
C ALA A 355 4.27 26.16 5.10
N GLU A 356 3.02 25.73 4.96
CA GLU A 356 1.84 26.38 5.52
C GLU A 356 1.18 25.58 6.65
N ILE A 357 1.84 24.54 7.15
CA ILE A 357 1.35 23.66 8.23
C ILE A 357 2.05 24.06 9.54
N SER A 358 1.29 24.07 10.66
CA SER A 358 1.86 24.33 11.97
C SER A 358 2.95 23.30 12.33
N GLU A 359 3.91 23.70 13.17
CA GLU A 359 4.98 22.77 13.60
C GLU A 359 4.42 21.55 14.33
N SER A 360 3.37 21.73 15.15
CA SER A 360 2.70 20.64 15.85
C SER A 360 2.02 19.67 14.91
N ASP A 361 1.31 20.16 13.89
CA ASP A 361 0.61 19.30 12.94
C ASP A 361 1.58 18.60 12.00
N ARG A 362 2.65 19.30 11.61
CA ARG A 362 3.75 18.69 10.85
C ARG A 362 4.37 17.51 11.61
N ALA A 363 4.65 17.67 12.91
CA ALA A 363 5.19 16.59 13.74
C ALA A 363 4.22 15.39 13.84
N ARG A 364 2.91 15.65 13.89
CA ARG A 364 1.89 14.58 13.86
C ARG A 364 1.93 13.82 12.55
N VAL A 365 1.85 14.51 11.42
CA VAL A 365 1.76 13.91 10.08
C VAL A 365 3.05 13.17 9.71
N LEU A 366 4.21 13.73 10.04
CA LEU A 366 5.51 13.12 9.70
C LEU A 366 5.91 11.98 10.63
N TRP A 367 5.39 11.96 11.87
CA TRP A 367 5.89 11.02 12.87
C TRP A 367 4.78 10.42 13.76
N SER A 368 4.12 11.23 14.58
CA SER A 368 3.37 10.73 15.73
C SER A 368 2.20 9.83 15.33
N ASN A 369 1.48 10.17 14.25
CA ASN A 369 0.35 9.36 13.77
C ASN A 369 0.80 7.97 13.33
N ALA A 370 1.87 7.89 12.55
CA ALA A 370 2.43 6.62 12.11
C ALA A 370 3.04 5.83 13.28
N ALA A 371 3.76 6.50 14.19
CA ALA A 371 4.32 5.85 15.38
C ALA A 371 3.24 5.18 16.23
N GLN A 372 2.13 5.88 16.47
CA GLN A 372 0.99 5.32 17.20
C GLN A 372 0.33 4.16 16.44
N LEU A 373 0.07 4.35 15.13
CA LEU A 373 -0.62 3.37 14.30
C LEU A 373 0.14 2.05 14.19
N TYR A 374 1.46 2.12 13.96
CA TYR A 374 2.33 0.95 13.79
C TYR A 374 3.08 0.55 15.08
N LYS A 375 2.73 1.13 16.22
CA LYS A 375 3.31 0.82 17.55
C LYS A 375 4.83 0.92 17.55
N ILE A 376 5.37 2.03 17.01
CA ILE A 376 6.79 2.36 17.02
C ILE A 376 7.09 3.12 18.31
N ASN A 377 8.01 2.58 19.10
CA ASN A 377 8.44 3.16 20.40
C ASN A 377 9.59 4.16 20.19
#